data_01e96b19083c5d8722ef24ad096b5ef1
#
_entry.id   01e96b19083c5d8722ef24ad096b5ef1
#
_cell.length_a   1.000
_cell.length_b   1.000
_cell.length_c   1.000
_cell.angle_alpha   90.00
_cell.angle_beta   90.00
_cell.angle_gamma   90.00
#
_symmetry.space_group_name_H-M   'P 1'
#
loop_
_entity.id
_entity.type
_entity.pdbx_description
1 polymer ?
#
loop_
_entity_poly.entity_id
_entity_poly.type
_entity_poly.pdbx_seq_one_letter_code
_entity_poly.pdbx_strand_id
1 'polypeptide(L)'
;MSIKFYSGLKNGYQNFSNFAKAPFTVRLKGHATTFPTVEHYFHYQKADLFNDKSAKIAILNTPNPLQAKRIGQEVINFDPKAWDAVAEKHIANGMYLKFSQHPELKEKLLATDNEDLLEANPYDNKYGIGRDGKGQNLTGKCLMRVRQLFQEQALDPSQFDMPKQAGKANTL
;
A
#
# COMPACT_ATOMS: atom_id res chain seq x y z
N MET A 1 1.83 -23.35 -3.71
CA MET A 1 1.27 -23.13 -2.34
C MET A 1 0.81 -21.69 -2.23
N SER A 2 0.13 -21.30 -1.16
CA SER A 2 -0.31 -19.91 -0.99
C SER A 2 0.04 -19.41 0.42
N ILE A 3 0.39 -18.13 0.51
CA ILE A 3 0.71 -17.46 1.76
C ILE A 3 -0.43 -16.51 2.09
N LYS A 4 -1.07 -16.72 3.23
CA LYS A 4 -2.09 -15.82 3.75
C LYS A 4 -1.43 -14.74 4.60
N PHE A 5 -1.83 -13.48 4.39
CA PHE A 5 -1.42 -12.37 5.23
C PHE A 5 -2.63 -11.51 5.63
N TYR A 6 -2.58 -10.99 6.83
CA TYR A 6 -3.59 -10.08 7.40
C TYR A 6 -3.05 -9.54 8.72
N SER A 7 -3.40 -8.33 9.09
CA SER A 7 -2.90 -7.71 10.33
C SER A 7 -3.27 -8.48 11.60
N GLY A 8 -4.38 -9.23 11.57
CA GLY A 8 -4.84 -10.06 12.70
C GLY A 8 -4.23 -11.48 12.74
N LEU A 9 -3.45 -11.89 11.73
CA LEU A 9 -2.80 -13.20 11.73
C LEU A 9 -1.45 -13.14 12.44
N LYS A 10 -1.07 -14.23 13.13
CA LYS A 10 0.24 -14.38 13.78
C LYS A 10 1.06 -15.46 13.09
N ASN A 11 1.22 -15.35 11.78
CA ASN A 11 1.93 -16.34 10.96
C ASN A 11 3.26 -15.81 10.39
N GLY A 12 3.71 -14.64 10.86
CA GLY A 12 4.93 -14.00 10.37
C GLY A 12 4.73 -13.07 9.16
N TYR A 13 3.58 -13.08 8.49
CA TYR A 13 3.29 -12.25 7.30
C TYR A 13 2.33 -11.08 7.57
N GLN A 14 1.99 -10.80 8.82
CA GLN A 14 1.12 -9.70 9.19
C GLN A 14 1.63 -8.32 8.71
N ASN A 15 2.95 -8.17 8.58
CA ASN A 15 3.58 -6.94 8.10
C ASN A 15 3.40 -6.71 6.58
N PHE A 16 2.88 -7.68 5.85
CA PHE A 16 2.47 -7.50 4.45
C PHE A 16 1.18 -6.70 4.32
N SER A 17 0.35 -6.69 5.36
CA SER A 17 -0.90 -5.93 5.40
C SER A 17 -0.68 -4.44 5.19
N ASN A 18 -1.62 -3.80 4.49
CA ASN A 18 -1.66 -2.34 4.33
C ASN A 18 -1.90 -1.59 5.64
N PHE A 19 -2.44 -2.28 6.66
CA PHE A 19 -2.64 -1.77 8.02
C PHE A 19 -1.39 -1.83 8.89
N ALA A 20 -0.38 -2.60 8.49
CA ALA A 20 0.85 -2.75 9.27
C ALA A 20 1.66 -1.46 9.29
N LYS A 21 2.11 -1.08 10.48
CA LYS A 21 2.97 0.10 10.67
C LYS A 21 4.35 -0.19 10.10
N ALA A 22 4.64 0.46 9.00
CA ALA A 22 5.93 0.48 8.33
C ALA A 22 6.04 1.82 7.59
N PRO A 23 6.48 2.90 8.28
CA PRO A 23 6.45 4.25 7.75
C PRO A 23 7.31 4.39 6.49
N PHE A 24 6.81 5.12 5.52
CA PHE A 24 7.55 5.45 4.32
C PHE A 24 7.30 6.91 3.91
N THR A 25 8.28 7.49 3.25
CA THR A 25 8.23 8.89 2.82
C THR A 25 8.14 8.96 1.31
N VAL A 26 7.29 9.85 0.82
CA VAL A 26 7.13 10.14 -0.60
C VAL A 26 7.10 11.66 -0.81
N ARG A 27 7.62 12.12 -1.94
CA ARG A 27 7.52 13.53 -2.32
C ARG A 27 6.21 13.79 -3.06
N LEU A 28 5.31 14.53 -2.44
CA LEU A 28 4.03 14.94 -3.01
C LEU A 28 4.05 16.45 -3.25
N LYS A 29 3.80 16.87 -4.50
CA LYS A 29 3.76 18.31 -4.87
C LYS A 29 4.97 19.11 -4.33
N GLY A 30 6.14 18.50 -4.36
CA GLY A 30 7.38 19.12 -3.89
C GLY A 30 7.70 18.94 -2.39
N HIS A 31 6.78 18.44 -1.59
CA HIS A 31 6.95 18.26 -0.14
C HIS A 31 7.13 16.77 0.22
N ALA A 32 8.10 16.49 1.10
CA ALA A 32 8.27 15.17 1.68
C ALA A 32 7.13 14.91 2.68
N THR A 33 6.38 13.83 2.45
CA THR A 33 5.26 13.43 3.29
C THR A 33 5.47 11.99 3.75
N THR A 34 5.40 11.74 5.06
CA THR A 34 5.56 10.42 5.64
C THR A 34 4.20 9.83 6.00
N PHE A 35 3.96 8.60 5.56
CA PHE A 35 2.75 7.85 5.89
C PHE A 35 3.10 6.69 6.80
N PRO A 36 2.38 6.49 7.91
CA PRO A 36 2.67 5.39 8.84
C PRO A 36 2.31 4.01 8.28
N THR A 37 1.34 3.94 7.36
CA THR A 37 0.87 2.70 6.72
C THR A 37 0.46 2.96 5.27
N VAL A 38 0.37 1.90 4.47
CA VAL A 38 -0.18 1.97 3.10
C VAL A 38 -1.65 2.41 3.12
N GLU A 39 -2.40 2.03 4.15
CA GLU A 39 -3.81 2.44 4.30
C GLU A 39 -3.96 3.97 4.41
N HIS A 40 -3.09 4.65 5.17
CA HIS A 40 -3.07 6.11 5.21
C HIS A 40 -2.77 6.72 3.84
N TYR A 41 -1.76 6.21 3.16
CA TYR A 41 -1.40 6.68 1.82
C TYR A 41 -2.55 6.49 0.83
N PHE A 42 -3.19 5.33 0.83
CA PHE A 42 -4.30 5.00 -0.07
C PHE A 42 -5.48 5.95 0.10
N HIS A 43 -5.92 6.18 1.34
CA HIS A 43 -7.03 7.09 1.61
C HIS A 43 -6.66 8.56 1.44
N TYR A 44 -5.41 8.94 1.66
CA TYR A 44 -4.91 10.26 1.33
C TYR A 44 -4.99 10.53 -0.19
N GLN A 45 -4.58 9.57 -1.03
CA GLN A 45 -4.68 9.68 -2.48
C GLN A 45 -6.13 9.79 -2.96
N LYS A 46 -7.04 9.07 -2.30
CA LYS A 46 -8.48 9.21 -2.55
C LYS A 46 -8.97 10.62 -2.23
N ALA A 47 -8.63 11.14 -1.07
CA ALA A 47 -8.99 12.50 -0.68
C ALA A 47 -8.35 13.57 -1.60
N ASP A 48 -7.13 13.34 -2.08
CA ASP A 48 -6.46 14.24 -3.03
C ASP A 48 -7.15 14.25 -4.41
N LEU A 49 -7.57 13.09 -4.91
CA LEU A 49 -8.30 12.96 -6.18
C LEU A 49 -9.60 13.78 -6.18
N PHE A 50 -10.33 13.78 -5.07
CA PHE A 50 -11.60 14.49 -4.92
C PHE A 50 -11.47 15.87 -4.28
N ASN A 51 -10.24 16.38 -4.11
CA ASN A 51 -9.94 17.71 -3.55
C ASN A 51 -10.47 17.92 -2.11
N ASP A 52 -10.61 16.85 -1.34
CA ASP A 52 -11.02 16.92 0.06
C ASP A 52 -9.82 17.26 0.97
N LYS A 53 -9.58 18.56 1.13
CA LYS A 53 -8.47 19.06 1.97
C LYS A 53 -8.60 18.67 3.43
N SER A 54 -9.84 18.68 3.96
CA SER A 54 -10.10 18.34 5.35
C SER A 54 -9.78 16.87 5.64
N ALA A 55 -10.22 15.97 4.77
CA ALA A 55 -9.91 14.55 4.86
C ALA A 55 -8.39 14.30 4.78
N LYS A 56 -7.68 14.96 3.87
CA LYS A 56 -6.21 14.85 3.76
C LYS A 56 -5.50 15.21 5.07
N ILE A 57 -5.87 16.34 5.67
CA ILE A 57 -5.28 16.79 6.93
C ILE A 57 -5.62 15.80 8.07
N ALA A 58 -6.86 15.35 8.16
CA ALA A 58 -7.30 14.41 9.18
C ALA A 58 -6.57 13.05 9.07
N ILE A 59 -6.37 12.55 7.84
CA ILE A 59 -5.62 11.30 7.59
C ILE A 59 -4.16 11.44 8.04
N LEU A 60 -3.50 12.56 7.76
CA LEU A 60 -2.11 12.79 8.18
C LEU A 60 -1.97 12.94 9.70
N ASN A 61 -3.01 13.38 10.39
CA ASN A 61 -3.00 13.63 11.82
C ASN A 61 -3.43 12.42 12.67
N THR A 62 -3.97 11.37 12.08
CA THR A 62 -4.29 10.15 12.84
C THR A 62 -3.17 9.12 12.75
N PRO A 63 -2.73 8.49 13.85
CA PRO A 63 -1.82 7.36 13.81
C PRO A 63 -2.50 6.03 13.51
N ASN A 64 -3.85 5.99 13.53
CA ASN A 64 -4.64 4.76 13.44
C ASN A 64 -5.10 4.49 11.99
N PRO A 65 -4.67 3.38 11.35
CA PRO A 65 -5.06 3.06 9.97
C PRO A 65 -6.56 2.80 9.81
N LEU A 66 -7.26 2.31 10.84
CA LEU A 66 -8.71 2.13 10.79
C LEU A 66 -9.42 3.49 10.75
N GLN A 67 -8.91 4.48 11.49
CA GLN A 67 -9.44 5.83 11.43
C GLN A 67 -9.17 6.48 10.06
N ALA A 68 -7.98 6.31 9.51
CA ALA A 68 -7.67 6.76 8.16
C ALA A 68 -8.63 6.17 7.11
N LYS A 69 -8.95 4.87 7.23
CA LYS A 69 -9.95 4.20 6.39
C LYS A 69 -11.34 4.81 6.54
N ARG A 70 -11.81 5.07 7.76
CA ARG A 70 -13.12 5.69 8.02
C ARG A 70 -13.21 7.07 7.39
N ILE A 71 -12.18 7.92 7.59
CA ILE A 71 -12.12 9.23 6.94
C ILE A 71 -12.18 9.09 5.42
N GLY A 72 -11.44 8.15 4.85
CA GLY A 72 -11.44 7.89 3.41
C GLY A 72 -12.78 7.37 2.86
N GLN A 73 -13.62 6.75 3.69
CA GLN A 73 -14.97 6.34 3.32
C GLN A 73 -15.95 7.50 3.24
N GLU A 74 -15.67 8.61 3.93
CA GLU A 74 -16.50 9.82 4.02
C GLU A 74 -16.00 10.97 3.14
N VAL A 75 -15.03 10.73 2.24
CA VAL A 75 -14.50 11.74 1.31
C VAL A 75 -15.61 12.35 0.48
N ILE A 76 -15.67 13.69 0.47
CA ILE A 76 -16.65 14.46 -0.28
C ILE A 76 -16.45 14.33 -1.80
N ASN A 77 -17.50 14.60 -2.58
CA ASN A 77 -17.48 14.55 -4.05
C ASN A 77 -16.98 13.20 -4.62
N PHE A 78 -17.17 12.11 -3.87
CA PHE A 78 -16.71 10.79 -4.25
C PHE A 78 -17.43 10.27 -5.51
N ASP A 79 -16.63 9.91 -6.52
CA ASP A 79 -17.08 9.20 -7.72
C ASP A 79 -16.46 7.79 -7.74
N PRO A 80 -17.26 6.74 -7.53
CA PRO A 80 -16.77 5.37 -7.52
C PRO A 80 -16.01 4.97 -8.80
N LYS A 81 -16.51 5.40 -9.96
CA LYS A 81 -15.92 5.06 -11.26
C LYS A 81 -14.53 5.71 -11.42
N ALA A 82 -14.42 6.98 -11.05
CA ALA A 82 -13.15 7.70 -11.11
C ALA A 82 -12.13 7.09 -10.14
N TRP A 83 -12.57 6.70 -8.94
CA TRP A 83 -11.71 6.08 -7.96
C TRP A 83 -11.26 4.67 -8.36
N ASP A 84 -12.19 3.82 -8.80
CA ASP A 84 -11.89 2.46 -9.22
C ASP A 84 -10.88 2.39 -10.38
N ALA A 85 -10.87 3.40 -11.25
CA ALA A 85 -9.90 3.50 -12.34
C ALA A 85 -8.43 3.65 -11.88
N VAL A 86 -8.19 4.16 -10.66
CA VAL A 86 -6.83 4.44 -10.14
C VAL A 86 -6.51 3.76 -8.83
N ALA A 87 -7.47 3.16 -8.15
CA ALA A 87 -7.32 2.63 -6.80
C ALA A 87 -6.19 1.57 -6.69
N GLU A 88 -6.16 0.60 -7.61
CA GLU A 88 -5.14 -0.44 -7.62
C GLU A 88 -3.73 0.14 -7.84
N LYS A 89 -3.60 1.16 -8.69
CA LYS A 89 -2.34 1.87 -8.90
C LYS A 89 -1.85 2.51 -7.61
N HIS A 90 -2.73 3.15 -6.85
CA HIS A 90 -2.35 3.76 -5.57
C HIS A 90 -1.96 2.72 -4.51
N ILE A 91 -2.67 1.60 -4.44
CA ILE A 91 -2.27 0.48 -3.55
C ILE A 91 -0.87 -0.02 -3.93
N ALA A 92 -0.64 -0.33 -5.19
CA ALA A 92 0.65 -0.84 -5.67
C ALA A 92 1.78 0.17 -5.42
N ASN A 93 1.56 1.46 -5.65
CA ASN A 93 2.53 2.51 -5.37
C ASN A 93 2.86 2.60 -3.87
N GLY A 94 1.87 2.58 -3.00
CA GLY A 94 2.07 2.59 -1.55
C GLY A 94 2.84 1.37 -1.06
N MET A 95 2.52 0.19 -1.57
CA MET A 95 3.26 -1.04 -1.28
C MET A 95 4.70 -0.96 -1.78
N TYR A 96 4.91 -0.52 -3.03
CA TYR A 96 6.25 -0.36 -3.58
C TYR A 96 7.11 0.56 -2.70
N LEU A 97 6.58 1.72 -2.30
CA LEU A 97 7.27 2.66 -1.42
C LEU A 97 7.59 2.06 -0.05
N LYS A 98 6.62 1.38 0.57
CA LYS A 98 6.80 0.69 1.84
C LYS A 98 7.91 -0.35 1.76
N PHE A 99 7.81 -1.28 0.82
CA PHE A 99 8.77 -2.39 0.72
C PHE A 99 10.14 -1.95 0.23
N SER A 100 10.24 -0.93 -0.63
CA SER A 100 11.54 -0.38 -1.05
C SER A 100 12.28 0.34 0.06
N GLN A 101 11.57 0.94 1.02
CA GLN A 101 12.16 1.66 2.15
C GLN A 101 12.38 0.79 3.40
N HIS A 102 11.93 -0.47 3.38
CA HIS A 102 12.13 -1.46 4.44
C HIS A 102 12.80 -2.72 3.86
N PRO A 103 14.15 -2.77 3.80
CA PRO A 103 14.89 -3.85 3.16
C PRO A 103 14.53 -5.25 3.67
N GLU A 104 14.31 -5.39 4.98
CA GLU A 104 13.92 -6.66 5.60
C GLU A 104 12.53 -7.15 5.14
N LEU A 105 11.60 -6.23 4.88
CA LEU A 105 10.28 -6.57 4.33
C LEU A 105 10.39 -6.92 2.84
N LYS A 106 11.23 -6.20 2.09
CA LYS A 106 11.50 -6.48 0.69
C LYS A 106 12.12 -7.87 0.52
N GLU A 107 13.14 -8.20 1.30
CA GLU A 107 13.76 -9.53 1.29
C GLU A 107 12.74 -10.63 1.60
N LYS A 108 11.91 -10.41 2.62
CA LYS A 108 10.85 -11.35 2.97
C LYS A 108 9.81 -11.52 1.87
N LEU A 109 9.45 -10.45 1.17
CA LEU A 109 8.55 -10.51 0.03
C LEU A 109 9.18 -11.29 -1.14
N LEU A 110 10.44 -11.05 -1.44
CA LEU A 110 11.19 -11.78 -2.47
C LEU A 110 11.33 -13.27 -2.13
N ALA A 111 11.51 -13.60 -0.84
CA ALA A 111 11.60 -14.98 -0.37
C ALA A 111 10.28 -15.77 -0.49
N THR A 112 9.17 -15.12 -0.80
CA THR A 112 7.91 -15.81 -1.15
C THR A 112 7.91 -16.38 -2.57
N ASP A 113 8.96 -16.13 -3.34
CA ASP A 113 9.20 -16.65 -4.69
C ASP A 113 7.98 -16.48 -5.61
N ASN A 114 7.34 -17.56 -6.01
CA ASN A 114 6.15 -17.55 -6.87
C ASN A 114 4.85 -17.95 -6.14
N GLU A 115 4.89 -17.99 -4.80
CA GLU A 115 3.71 -18.33 -4.01
C GLU A 115 2.58 -17.31 -4.21
N ASP A 116 1.34 -17.77 -4.22
CA ASP A 116 0.19 -16.87 -4.20
C ASP A 116 0.11 -16.13 -2.87
N LEU A 117 -0.06 -14.83 -2.93
CA LEU A 117 -0.23 -13.97 -1.76
C LEU A 117 -1.71 -13.61 -1.61
N LEU A 118 -2.32 -14.04 -0.51
CA LEU A 118 -3.74 -13.90 -0.26
C LEU A 118 -3.99 -13.01 0.96
N GLU A 119 -4.65 -11.86 0.77
CA GLU A 119 -5.09 -11.05 1.89
C GLU A 119 -6.31 -11.70 2.57
N ALA A 120 -6.07 -12.29 3.73
CA ALA A 120 -7.07 -13.08 4.45
C ALA A 120 -7.97 -12.23 5.36
N ASN A 121 -8.35 -11.03 4.92
CA ASN A 121 -9.35 -10.22 5.60
C ASN A 121 -10.73 -10.86 5.41
N PRO A 122 -11.41 -11.34 6.48
CA PRO A 122 -12.69 -12.01 6.36
C PRO A 122 -13.86 -11.06 6.05
N TYR A 123 -13.65 -9.77 6.18
CA TYR A 123 -14.68 -8.73 6.00
C TYR A 123 -14.59 -7.99 4.66
N ASP A 124 -13.64 -8.38 3.79
CA ASP A 124 -13.40 -7.68 2.54
C ASP A 124 -13.31 -8.65 1.37
N ASN A 125 -14.34 -8.67 0.54
CA ASN A 125 -14.41 -9.52 -0.66
C ASN A 125 -13.81 -8.85 -1.91
N LYS A 126 -13.50 -7.56 -1.86
CA LYS A 126 -12.89 -6.84 -2.98
C LYS A 126 -11.37 -6.83 -2.87
N TYR A 127 -10.85 -6.29 -1.79
CA TYR A 127 -9.41 -6.17 -1.58
C TYR A 127 -8.80 -7.44 -0.98
N GLY A 128 -9.55 -8.16 -0.15
CA GLY A 128 -9.17 -9.47 0.40
C GLY A 128 -9.90 -10.64 -0.24
N ILE A 129 -9.70 -11.83 0.34
CA ILE A 129 -10.36 -13.07 -0.10
C ILE A 129 -11.72 -13.30 0.57
N GLY A 130 -12.08 -12.48 1.56
CA GLY A 130 -13.33 -12.62 2.28
C GLY A 130 -13.40 -13.87 3.16
N ARG A 131 -14.56 -14.06 3.80
CA ARG A 131 -14.77 -15.16 4.75
C ARG A 131 -14.79 -16.53 4.05
N ASP A 132 -15.33 -16.60 2.85
CA ASP A 132 -15.44 -17.84 2.05
C ASP A 132 -14.21 -18.13 1.19
N GLY A 133 -13.22 -17.26 1.20
CA GLY A 133 -12.00 -17.38 0.41
C GLY A 133 -12.16 -17.11 -1.09
N LYS A 134 -13.32 -16.59 -1.53
CA LYS A 134 -13.64 -16.35 -2.94
C LYS A 134 -13.59 -14.88 -3.36
N GLY A 135 -13.16 -13.99 -2.47
CA GLY A 135 -13.00 -12.58 -2.77
C GLY A 135 -11.96 -12.32 -3.86
N GLN A 136 -11.98 -11.11 -4.41
CA GLN A 136 -11.15 -10.73 -5.56
C GLN A 136 -9.65 -10.64 -5.27
N ASN A 137 -9.26 -10.49 -3.99
CA ASN A 137 -7.87 -10.41 -3.54
C ASN A 137 -7.04 -9.32 -4.24
N LEU A 138 -7.60 -8.13 -4.45
CA LEU A 138 -6.90 -7.04 -5.14
C LEU A 138 -5.62 -6.63 -4.43
N THR A 139 -5.60 -6.61 -3.10
CA THR A 139 -4.40 -6.33 -2.30
C THR A 139 -3.30 -7.36 -2.55
N GLY A 140 -3.64 -8.65 -2.53
CA GLY A 140 -2.67 -9.72 -2.82
C GLY A 140 -2.14 -9.66 -4.25
N LYS A 141 -2.99 -9.36 -5.22
CA LYS A 141 -2.59 -9.16 -6.63
C LYS A 141 -1.63 -7.98 -6.78
N CYS A 142 -1.92 -6.85 -6.13
CA CYS A 142 -1.02 -5.71 -6.13
C CYS A 142 0.34 -6.05 -5.49
N LEU A 143 0.35 -6.80 -4.40
CA LEU A 143 1.58 -7.20 -3.73
C LEU A 143 2.42 -8.18 -4.58
N MET A 144 1.80 -9.14 -5.25
CA MET A 144 2.48 -10.03 -6.21
C MET A 144 3.07 -9.24 -7.37
N ARG A 145 2.38 -8.22 -7.86
CA ARG A 145 2.90 -7.31 -8.91
C ARG A 145 4.10 -6.51 -8.42
N VAL A 146 4.06 -5.99 -7.20
CA VAL A 146 5.20 -5.29 -6.58
C VAL A 146 6.39 -6.23 -6.42
N ARG A 147 6.18 -7.48 -5.98
CA ARG A 147 7.21 -8.52 -5.93
C ARG A 147 7.85 -8.75 -7.30
N GLN A 148 7.04 -8.90 -8.34
CA GLN A 148 7.53 -9.06 -9.71
C GLN A 148 8.40 -7.88 -10.13
N LEU A 149 7.99 -6.64 -9.87
CA LEU A 149 8.79 -5.46 -10.17
C LEU A 149 10.17 -5.50 -9.48
N PHE A 150 10.23 -5.90 -8.21
CA PHE A 150 11.50 -6.04 -7.50
C PHE A 150 12.38 -7.16 -8.09
N GLN A 151 11.79 -8.27 -8.52
CA GLN A 151 12.51 -9.35 -9.20
C GLN A 151 13.10 -8.87 -10.53
N GLU A 152 12.31 -8.17 -11.34
CA GLU A 152 12.74 -7.60 -12.62
C GLU A 152 13.84 -6.54 -12.45
N GLN A 153 13.72 -5.65 -11.47
CA GLN A 153 14.75 -4.65 -11.13
C GLN A 153 16.08 -5.29 -10.71
N ALA A 154 16.04 -6.44 -10.05
CA ALA A 154 17.25 -7.17 -9.67
C ALA A 154 17.95 -7.79 -10.89
N LEU A 155 17.20 -8.15 -11.95
CA LEU A 155 17.74 -8.71 -13.18
C LEU A 155 18.28 -7.64 -14.13
N ASP A 156 17.58 -6.51 -14.27
CA ASP A 156 17.99 -5.39 -15.11
C ASP A 156 17.58 -4.03 -14.50
N PRO A 157 18.42 -3.47 -13.62
CA PRO A 157 18.12 -2.19 -12.96
C PRO A 157 18.01 -1.00 -13.93
N SER A 158 18.58 -1.10 -15.15
CA SER A 158 18.64 0.01 -16.10
C SER A 158 17.32 0.29 -16.82
N GLN A 159 16.39 -0.67 -16.84
CA GLN A 159 15.11 -0.56 -17.56
C GLN A 159 14.02 0.17 -16.77
N PHE A 160 14.27 0.49 -15.49
CA PHE A 160 13.26 1.09 -14.62
C PHE A 160 13.60 2.55 -14.31
N ASP A 161 12.80 3.45 -14.84
CA ASP A 161 12.79 4.86 -14.41
C ASP A 161 12.13 4.91 -13.03
N MET A 162 12.94 4.72 -11.99
CA MET A 162 12.50 4.69 -10.60
C MET A 162 11.91 6.04 -10.24
N PRO A 163 10.73 6.10 -9.59
CA PRO A 163 10.30 7.33 -8.95
C PRO A 163 11.44 7.75 -8.00
N LYS A 164 12.05 8.92 -8.28
CA LYS A 164 13.22 9.41 -7.54
C LYS A 164 12.94 9.29 -6.06
N GLN A 165 13.67 8.41 -5.38
CA GLN A 165 13.65 8.32 -3.93
C GLN A 165 13.87 9.73 -3.40
N ALA A 166 13.09 10.14 -2.41
CA ALA A 166 13.38 11.37 -1.67
C ALA A 166 14.82 11.21 -1.16
N GLY A 167 15.75 11.93 -1.77
CA GLY A 167 17.16 11.89 -1.39
C GLY A 167 17.25 12.09 0.12
N LYS A 168 18.13 11.34 0.77
CA LYS A 168 18.50 11.60 2.17
C LYS A 168 18.73 13.09 2.26
N ALA A 169 18.00 13.77 3.13
CA ALA A 169 18.29 15.15 3.45
C ALA A 169 19.75 15.22 3.89
N ASN A 170 20.59 15.85 3.08
CA ASN A 170 21.93 16.20 3.53
C ASN A 170 21.73 17.16 4.69
N THR A 171 21.98 16.67 5.89
CA THR A 171 22.17 17.49 7.08
C THR A 171 23.45 18.32 6.83
N LEU A 172 23.28 19.62 6.69
CA LEU A 172 24.29 20.61 7.06
C LEU A 172 23.96 21.13 8.44
#